data_f8ce7c9671b2a719de49015bbfda5161
#
_entry.id   f8ce7c9671b2a719de49015bbfda5161
#
_cell.length_a   1.000
_cell.length_b   1.000
_cell.length_c   1.000
_cell.angle_alpha   90.00
_cell.angle_beta   90.00
_cell.angle_gamma   90.00
#
_symmetry.space_group_name_H-M   'P 1'
#
loop_
_entity.id
_entity.type
_entity.pdbx_description
1 polymer ?
#
loop_
_entity_poly.entity_id
_entity_poly.type
_entity_poly.pdbx_seq_one_letter_code
_entity_poly.pdbx_strand_id
1 'polypeptide(L)'
;MECSFSLDHYEHIIRSALEAGYVFMGFHEPTFGDSMQLFLRHDVDVSLDMAVRMAEVEAKLGVRSTYFVLPNSPIYNVLENESIDMILQIAAMGHWIGLHIDLPKTYVMKSLTIEQVTYSMFDFFRQFLPLAPVVSFHRPSEQVFGMKLLSLVNTYEDRFFRDIKYISDSRGQ
;
A
#
# COMPACT_ATOMS: atom_id res chain seq x y z
N MET A 1 -23.04 -8.81 -13.25
CA MET A 1 -22.61 -9.66 -12.11
C MET A 1 -22.81 -8.87 -10.84
N GLU A 2 -23.46 -9.44 -9.85
CA GLU A 2 -23.66 -8.75 -8.57
C GLU A 2 -22.34 -8.76 -7.78
N CYS A 3 -21.93 -7.62 -7.20
CA CYS A 3 -20.69 -7.52 -6.43
C CYS A 3 -20.85 -8.31 -5.10
N SER A 4 -20.03 -9.33 -4.89
CA SER A 4 -20.16 -10.24 -3.74
C SER A 4 -19.10 -10.05 -2.65
N PHE A 5 -18.21 -9.09 -2.75
CA PHE A 5 -17.07 -8.87 -1.82
C PHE A 5 -16.34 -10.16 -1.41
N SER A 6 -16.21 -11.13 -2.35
CA SER A 6 -15.53 -12.41 -2.15
C SER A 6 -14.15 -12.39 -2.84
N LEU A 7 -13.29 -13.32 -2.44
CA LEU A 7 -12.00 -13.51 -3.12
C LEU A 7 -12.19 -13.94 -4.59
N ASP A 8 -13.25 -14.70 -4.91
CA ASP A 8 -13.55 -15.06 -6.29
C ASP A 8 -13.92 -13.85 -7.14
N HIS A 9 -14.70 -12.92 -6.57
CA HIS A 9 -15.02 -11.66 -7.25
C HIS A 9 -13.77 -10.78 -7.41
N TYR A 10 -12.92 -10.74 -6.38
CA TYR A 10 -11.64 -10.04 -6.43
C TYR A 10 -10.75 -10.62 -7.54
N GLU A 11 -10.58 -11.95 -7.60
CA GLU A 11 -9.84 -12.62 -8.67
C GLU A 11 -10.38 -12.25 -10.06
N HIS A 12 -11.70 -12.20 -10.20
CA HIS A 12 -12.32 -11.80 -11.48
C HIS A 12 -11.96 -10.36 -11.87
N ILE A 13 -11.92 -9.42 -10.92
CA ILE A 13 -11.50 -8.03 -11.19
C ILE A 13 -10.05 -7.98 -11.69
N ILE A 14 -9.14 -8.70 -11.02
CA ILE A 14 -7.73 -8.75 -11.42
C ILE A 14 -7.57 -9.37 -12.83
N ARG A 15 -8.25 -10.48 -13.11
CA ARG A 15 -8.25 -11.10 -14.44
C ARG A 15 -8.75 -10.14 -15.52
N SER A 16 -9.83 -9.42 -15.25
CA SER A 16 -10.38 -8.44 -16.20
C SER A 16 -9.38 -7.32 -16.51
N ALA A 17 -8.62 -6.87 -15.52
CA ALA A 17 -7.56 -5.88 -15.74
C ALA A 17 -6.42 -6.43 -16.59
N LEU A 18 -5.99 -7.68 -16.34
CA LEU A 18 -4.97 -8.37 -17.16
C LEU A 18 -5.44 -8.55 -18.60
N GLU A 19 -6.68 -9.02 -18.81
CA GLU A 19 -7.30 -9.20 -20.14
C GLU A 19 -7.44 -7.88 -20.89
N ALA A 20 -7.67 -6.77 -20.18
CA ALA A 20 -7.68 -5.42 -20.75
C ALA A 20 -6.26 -4.90 -21.08
N GLY A 21 -5.20 -5.63 -20.74
CA GLY A 21 -3.81 -5.28 -21.05
C GLY A 21 -3.14 -4.38 -20.03
N TYR A 22 -3.68 -4.25 -18.81
CA TYR A 22 -3.02 -3.50 -17.75
C TYR A 22 -1.78 -4.24 -17.25
N VAL A 23 -0.71 -3.46 -17.01
CA VAL A 23 0.53 -3.91 -16.39
C VAL A 23 0.56 -3.42 -14.94
N PHE A 24 0.66 -4.35 -14.00
CA PHE A 24 0.71 -4.03 -12.58
C PHE A 24 2.11 -3.59 -12.17
N MET A 25 2.20 -2.41 -11.55
CA MET A 25 3.45 -1.73 -11.22
C MET A 25 3.54 -1.43 -9.72
N GLY A 26 4.78 -1.46 -9.20
CA GLY A 26 5.07 -0.92 -7.87
C GLY A 26 5.22 0.60 -7.90
N PHE A 27 4.81 1.28 -6.84
CA PHE A 27 4.88 2.74 -6.75
C PHE A 27 6.31 3.31 -6.84
N HIS A 28 7.32 2.52 -6.49
CA HIS A 28 8.74 2.91 -6.54
C HIS A 28 9.42 2.49 -7.85
N GLU A 29 8.72 1.76 -8.71
CA GLU A 29 9.27 1.37 -10.01
C GLU A 29 9.16 2.51 -11.02
N PRO A 30 10.08 2.58 -11.99
CA PRO A 30 9.97 3.55 -13.06
C PRO A 30 8.75 3.24 -13.93
N THR A 31 8.03 4.27 -14.34
CA THR A 31 6.94 4.14 -15.31
C THR A 31 7.49 3.96 -16.72
N PHE A 32 6.92 3.06 -17.50
CA PHE A 32 7.36 2.75 -18.86
C PHE A 32 6.34 3.24 -19.89
N GLY A 33 6.71 4.22 -20.71
CA GLY A 33 6.09 4.60 -22.00
C GLY A 33 4.56 4.62 -22.02
N ASP A 34 3.98 4.18 -23.14
CA ASP A 34 2.53 4.23 -23.41
C ASP A 34 1.75 2.99 -22.89
N SER A 35 2.32 2.18 -22.02
CA SER A 35 1.63 1.02 -21.44
C SER A 35 0.51 1.43 -20.49
N MET A 36 -0.61 0.70 -20.49
CA MET A 36 -1.66 0.86 -19.49
C MET A 36 -1.16 0.35 -18.14
N GLN A 37 -0.74 1.25 -17.27
CA GLN A 37 -0.17 0.91 -15.96
C GLN A 37 -1.25 0.96 -14.88
N LEU A 38 -1.18 0.00 -13.96
CA LEU A 38 -2.07 -0.07 -12.80
C LEU A 38 -1.22 -0.22 -11.53
N PHE A 39 -1.40 0.71 -10.60
CA PHE A 39 -0.79 0.68 -9.27
C PHE A 39 -1.81 0.14 -8.27
N LEU A 40 -1.72 -1.15 -7.98
CA LEU A 40 -2.60 -1.82 -7.03
C LEU A 40 -2.01 -1.71 -5.62
N ARG A 41 -2.81 -1.20 -4.69
CA ARG A 41 -2.43 -1.06 -3.29
C ARG A 41 -3.49 -1.63 -2.35
N HIS A 42 -3.03 -2.18 -1.24
CA HIS A 42 -3.86 -2.64 -0.15
C HIS A 42 -3.41 -1.97 1.15
N ASP A 43 -4.27 -1.16 1.74
CA ASP A 43 -4.04 -0.58 3.06
C ASP A 43 -4.53 -1.60 4.09
N VAL A 44 -3.59 -2.25 4.79
CA VAL A 44 -3.87 -3.34 5.73
C VAL A 44 -4.15 -2.76 7.11
N ASP A 45 -5.39 -2.32 7.30
CA ASP A 45 -5.82 -1.67 8.55
C ASP A 45 -6.29 -2.67 9.60
N VAL A 46 -6.85 -3.82 9.17
CA VAL A 46 -7.62 -4.72 10.03
C VAL A 46 -7.06 -6.14 10.09
N SER A 47 -6.76 -6.78 8.96
CA SER A 47 -6.47 -8.22 8.94
C SER A 47 -5.29 -8.57 8.04
N LEU A 48 -4.19 -9.01 8.66
CA LEU A 48 -3.04 -9.57 7.95
C LEU A 48 -3.37 -10.93 7.31
N ASP A 49 -4.20 -11.77 7.94
CA ASP A 49 -4.65 -13.06 7.37
C ASP A 49 -5.38 -12.83 6.03
N MET A 50 -6.30 -11.89 5.98
CA MET A 50 -7.00 -11.57 4.74
C MET A 50 -6.04 -10.97 3.69
N ALA A 51 -5.05 -10.17 4.10
CA ALA A 51 -4.03 -9.66 3.21
C ALA A 51 -3.19 -10.79 2.59
N VAL A 52 -2.79 -11.80 3.37
CA VAL A 52 -2.12 -13.01 2.86
C VAL A 52 -2.98 -13.73 1.83
N ARG A 53 -4.26 -13.95 2.10
CA ARG A 53 -5.17 -14.63 1.15
C ARG A 53 -5.38 -13.84 -0.14
N MET A 54 -5.42 -12.51 -0.09
CA MET A 54 -5.47 -11.66 -1.29
C MET A 54 -4.17 -11.77 -2.07
N ALA A 55 -3.02 -11.74 -1.38
CA ALA A 55 -1.70 -11.89 -2.00
C ALA A 55 -1.54 -13.25 -2.69
N GLU A 56 -2.10 -14.34 -2.13
CA GLU A 56 -2.12 -15.65 -2.78
C GLU A 56 -2.91 -15.64 -4.09
N VAL A 57 -4.05 -14.94 -4.14
CA VAL A 57 -4.83 -14.80 -5.38
C VAL A 57 -4.03 -14.06 -6.44
N GLU A 58 -3.41 -12.94 -6.08
CA GLU A 58 -2.61 -12.13 -7.00
C GLU A 58 -1.38 -12.87 -7.49
N ALA A 59 -0.65 -13.54 -6.60
CA ALA A 59 0.53 -14.34 -6.95
C ALA A 59 0.20 -15.47 -7.95
N LYS A 60 -0.95 -16.16 -7.77
CA LYS A 60 -1.44 -17.18 -8.72
C LYS A 60 -1.72 -16.61 -10.10
N LEU A 61 -2.06 -15.33 -10.19
CA LEU A 61 -2.30 -14.62 -11.46
C LEU A 61 -1.02 -13.97 -12.03
N GLY A 62 0.12 -14.10 -11.33
CA GLY A 62 1.37 -13.45 -11.72
C GLY A 62 1.35 -11.94 -11.52
N VAL A 63 0.45 -11.43 -10.67
CA VAL A 63 0.31 -10.02 -10.35
C VAL A 63 1.10 -9.70 -9.09
N ARG A 64 1.73 -8.53 -9.08
CA ARG A 64 2.38 -7.96 -7.89
C ARG A 64 1.67 -6.67 -7.51
N SER A 65 1.50 -6.47 -6.22
CA SER A 65 0.86 -5.29 -5.64
C SER A 65 1.63 -4.78 -4.42
N THR A 66 1.22 -3.65 -3.85
CA THR A 66 1.86 -3.10 -2.65
C THR A 66 0.90 -3.19 -1.47
N TYR A 67 1.34 -3.89 -0.42
CA TYR A 67 0.65 -4.03 0.86
C TYR A 67 1.22 -3.03 1.87
N PHE A 68 0.41 -2.08 2.29
CA PHE A 68 0.80 -1.06 3.27
C PHE A 68 0.37 -1.49 4.66
N VAL A 69 1.34 -1.86 5.51
CA VAL A 69 1.08 -2.28 6.88
C VAL A 69 1.01 -1.09 7.83
N LEU A 70 0.02 -1.11 8.72
CA LEU A 70 -0.26 -0.04 9.68
C LEU A 70 0.41 -0.33 11.02
N PRO A 71 1.54 0.33 11.39
CA PRO A 71 2.30 0.00 12.59
C PRO A 71 1.54 0.20 13.90
N ASN A 72 0.65 1.18 13.93
CA ASN A 72 -0.17 1.52 15.10
C ASN A 72 -1.63 1.08 14.93
N SER A 73 -1.86 -0.04 14.22
CA SER A 73 -3.19 -0.62 14.13
C SER A 73 -3.74 -0.95 15.52
N PRO A 74 -5.01 -0.64 15.79
CA PRO A 74 -5.65 -1.05 17.04
C PRO A 74 -6.07 -2.54 17.03
N ILE A 75 -5.90 -3.23 15.90
CA ILE A 75 -6.38 -4.59 15.68
C ILE A 75 -5.25 -5.61 15.74
N TYR A 76 -4.06 -5.29 15.22
CA TYR A 76 -2.89 -6.17 15.22
C TYR A 76 -1.63 -5.39 15.59
N ASN A 77 -0.63 -6.09 16.13
CA ASN A 77 0.68 -5.52 16.43
C ASN A 77 1.66 -5.97 15.33
N VAL A 78 2.15 -5.03 14.53
CA VAL A 78 3.03 -5.29 13.40
C VAL A 78 4.37 -5.94 13.79
N LEU A 79 4.80 -5.80 15.05
CA LEU A 79 6.03 -6.40 15.59
C LEU A 79 5.81 -7.72 16.33
N GLU A 80 4.59 -8.23 16.37
CA GLU A 80 4.30 -9.58 16.85
C GLU A 80 4.86 -10.62 15.86
N ASN A 81 5.42 -11.72 16.36
CA ASN A 81 6.02 -12.75 15.50
C ASN A 81 5.06 -13.26 14.41
N GLU A 82 3.81 -13.55 14.78
CA GLU A 82 2.80 -14.00 13.81
C GLU A 82 2.52 -12.96 12.73
N SER A 83 2.52 -11.67 13.09
CA SER A 83 2.34 -10.56 12.14
C SER A 83 3.53 -10.45 11.20
N ILE A 84 4.76 -10.55 11.73
CA ILE A 84 6.00 -10.55 10.95
C ILE A 84 5.99 -11.72 9.97
N ASP A 85 5.64 -12.93 10.41
CA ASP A 85 5.59 -14.13 9.55
C ASP A 85 4.60 -13.94 8.39
N MET A 86 3.40 -13.41 8.64
CA MET A 86 2.43 -13.10 7.59
C MET A 86 2.93 -12.04 6.61
N ILE A 87 3.59 -10.98 7.09
CA ILE A 87 4.16 -9.93 6.24
C ILE A 87 5.31 -10.51 5.38
N LEU A 88 6.16 -11.35 5.95
CA LEU A 88 7.21 -12.05 5.23
C LEU A 88 6.65 -13.02 4.18
N GLN A 89 5.53 -13.70 4.48
CA GLN A 89 4.84 -14.56 3.52
C GLN A 89 4.32 -13.76 2.32
N ILE A 90 3.72 -12.59 2.53
CA ILE A 90 3.29 -11.68 1.45
C ILE A 90 4.51 -11.27 0.60
N ALA A 91 5.61 -10.86 1.23
CA ALA A 91 6.83 -10.48 0.53
C ALA A 91 7.44 -11.66 -0.26
N ALA A 92 7.43 -12.87 0.30
CA ALA A 92 7.93 -14.08 -0.36
C ALA A 92 7.13 -14.48 -1.61
N MET A 93 5.85 -14.10 -1.68
CA MET A 93 5.03 -14.24 -2.89
C MET A 93 5.35 -13.20 -3.98
N GLY A 94 6.29 -12.28 -3.70
CA GLY A 94 6.78 -11.28 -4.66
C GLY A 94 6.12 -9.90 -4.55
N HIS A 95 5.22 -9.70 -3.60
CA HIS A 95 4.59 -8.40 -3.36
C HIS A 95 5.52 -7.44 -2.62
N TRP A 96 5.27 -6.14 -2.75
CA TRP A 96 6.00 -5.11 -2.01
C TRP A 96 5.29 -4.80 -0.69
N ILE A 97 6.07 -4.60 0.34
CA ILE A 97 5.57 -4.13 1.64
C ILE A 97 5.87 -2.65 1.75
N GLY A 98 4.85 -1.84 1.91
CA GLY A 98 4.95 -0.41 2.21
C GLY A 98 4.56 -0.11 3.65
N LEU A 99 4.87 1.10 4.11
CA LEU A 99 4.46 1.55 5.43
C LEU A 99 3.19 2.41 5.34
N HIS A 100 2.13 2.01 6.07
CA HIS A 100 0.91 2.80 6.23
C HIS A 100 1.02 3.67 7.47
N ILE A 101 1.08 4.99 7.30
CA ILE A 101 1.37 5.92 8.39
C ILE A 101 0.09 6.60 8.86
N ASP A 102 -0.32 6.33 10.10
CA ASP A 102 -1.30 7.16 10.79
C ASP A 102 -0.55 8.21 11.59
N LEU A 103 -0.68 9.47 11.19
CA LEU A 103 -0.04 10.59 11.86
C LEU A 103 -0.82 10.92 13.14
N PRO A 104 -0.30 10.60 14.34
CA PRO A 104 -1.00 10.95 15.57
C PRO A 104 -1.15 12.46 15.68
N LYS A 105 -2.31 12.94 16.09
CA LYS A 105 -2.59 14.37 16.29
C LYS A 105 -1.58 15.08 17.19
N THR A 106 -0.91 14.31 18.06
CA THR A 106 0.09 14.82 19.03
C THR A 106 1.47 15.12 18.41
N TYR A 107 1.82 14.56 17.24
CA TYR A 107 3.11 14.81 16.58
C TYR A 107 3.19 16.21 16.00
N VAL A 108 2.10 16.68 15.42
CA VAL A 108 2.01 18.01 14.85
C VAL A 108 2.21 19.10 15.94
N MET A 109 2.02 18.75 17.20
CA MET A 109 2.12 19.69 18.31
C MET A 109 3.55 19.91 18.85
N LYS A 110 4.55 19.15 18.41
CA LYS A 110 5.88 19.14 19.05
C LYS A 110 7.07 19.33 18.12
N SER A 111 6.99 20.25 17.17
CA SER A 111 8.14 20.68 16.35
C SER A 111 8.69 19.71 15.28
N LEU A 112 8.12 18.54 15.08
CA LEU A 112 8.51 17.67 13.97
C LEU A 112 7.62 17.93 12.74
N THR A 113 8.23 17.94 11.57
CA THR A 113 7.48 17.96 10.31
C THR A 113 6.93 16.57 9.99
N ILE A 114 5.89 16.51 9.13
CA ILE A 114 5.35 15.23 8.62
C ILE A 114 6.46 14.40 7.98
N GLU A 115 7.35 15.06 7.24
CA GLU A 115 8.49 14.41 6.60
C GLU A 115 9.43 13.77 7.63
N GLN A 116 9.81 14.50 8.69
CA GLN A 116 10.67 13.96 9.76
C GLN A 116 10.04 12.76 10.47
N VAL A 117 8.74 12.82 10.75
CA VAL A 117 8.00 11.69 11.33
C VAL A 117 8.00 10.50 10.38
N THR A 118 7.73 10.75 9.10
CA THR A 118 7.69 9.71 8.07
C THR A 118 9.02 8.96 7.98
N TYR A 119 10.14 9.68 7.87
CA TYR A 119 11.46 9.06 7.82
C TYR A 119 11.80 8.32 9.12
N SER A 120 11.49 8.90 10.28
CA SER A 120 11.76 8.24 11.58
C SER A 120 11.00 6.93 11.71
N MET A 121 9.72 6.89 11.31
CA MET A 121 8.93 5.66 11.33
C MET A 121 9.46 4.65 10.31
N PHE A 122 9.73 5.09 9.08
CA PHE A 122 10.24 4.21 8.04
C PHE A 122 11.59 3.60 8.44
N ASP A 123 12.54 4.40 8.92
CA ASP A 123 13.87 3.94 9.36
C ASP A 123 13.80 3.00 10.56
N PHE A 124 12.83 3.16 11.44
CA PHE A 124 12.60 2.22 12.53
C PHE A 124 12.08 0.88 12.01
N PHE A 125 10.98 0.88 11.24
CA PHE A 125 10.29 -0.36 10.84
C PHE A 125 11.05 -1.15 9.77
N ARG A 126 11.84 -0.53 8.91
CA ARG A 126 12.67 -1.24 7.92
C ARG A 126 13.77 -2.12 8.55
N GLN A 127 14.02 -2.00 9.85
CA GLN A 127 14.94 -2.89 10.58
C GLN A 127 14.33 -4.26 10.86
N PHE A 128 13.00 -4.37 10.83
CA PHE A 128 12.24 -5.57 11.16
C PHE A 128 11.46 -6.12 9.97
N LEU A 129 11.12 -5.27 9.01
CA LEU A 129 10.25 -5.58 7.88
C LEU A 129 10.96 -5.32 6.55
N PRO A 130 10.69 -6.09 5.48
CA PRO A 130 11.27 -5.93 4.16
C PRO A 130 10.58 -4.78 3.39
N LEU A 131 10.68 -3.56 3.90
CA LEU A 131 9.98 -2.41 3.34
C LEU A 131 10.58 -1.98 2.01
N ALA A 132 9.75 -1.88 0.97
CA ALA A 132 10.02 -1.08 -0.22
C ALA A 132 10.00 0.43 0.15
N PRO A 133 10.72 1.30 -0.58
CA PRO A 133 10.83 2.72 -0.25
C PRO A 133 9.55 3.49 -0.62
N VAL A 134 8.43 3.05 -0.08
CA VAL A 134 7.09 3.60 -0.37
C VAL A 134 6.26 3.69 0.89
N VAL A 135 5.51 4.80 1.00
CA VAL A 135 4.63 5.08 2.13
C VAL A 135 3.24 5.51 1.65
N SER A 136 2.23 5.15 2.44
CA SER A 136 0.86 5.63 2.33
C SER A 136 0.45 6.25 3.66
N PHE A 137 -0.51 7.17 3.65
CA PHE A 137 -1.01 7.83 4.87
C PHE A 137 -2.44 7.39 5.17
N HIS A 138 -2.62 6.90 6.40
CA HIS A 138 -3.95 6.58 6.92
C HIS A 138 -4.71 7.88 7.20
N ARG A 139 -5.94 8.00 6.69
CA ARG A 139 -6.76 9.23 6.80
C ARG A 139 -5.96 10.49 6.43
N PRO A 140 -5.46 10.60 5.18
CA PRO A 140 -4.54 11.64 4.77
C PRO A 140 -5.13 13.04 4.98
N SER A 141 -4.35 13.96 5.54
CA SER A 141 -4.65 15.38 5.56
C SER A 141 -4.24 16.05 4.23
N GLU A 142 -4.76 17.25 3.98
CA GLU A 142 -4.38 18.03 2.79
C GLU A 142 -2.86 18.23 2.63
N GLN A 143 -2.12 18.21 3.73
CA GLN A 143 -0.67 18.44 3.75
C GLN A 143 0.14 17.29 3.12
N VAL A 144 -0.42 16.08 3.01
CA VAL A 144 0.28 14.93 2.41
C VAL A 144 0.01 14.77 0.92
N PHE A 145 -1.06 15.43 0.40
CA PHE A 145 -1.36 15.40 -1.02
C PHE A 145 -0.32 16.20 -1.82
N GLY A 146 0.27 15.57 -2.82
CA GLY A 146 1.33 16.16 -3.64
C GLY A 146 2.68 16.28 -2.94
N MET A 147 2.80 15.91 -1.65
CA MET A 147 4.05 15.96 -0.91
C MET A 147 5.08 14.99 -1.50
N LYS A 148 6.24 15.50 -1.88
CA LYS A 148 7.37 14.71 -2.36
C LYS A 148 8.36 14.48 -1.23
N LEU A 149 8.83 13.24 -1.11
CA LEU A 149 9.87 12.82 -0.18
C LEU A 149 11.16 12.53 -0.96
N LEU A 150 12.32 12.81 -0.37
CA LEU A 150 13.60 12.73 -1.09
C LEU A 150 13.96 11.29 -1.50
N SER A 151 13.75 10.31 -0.61
CA SER A 151 14.16 8.91 -0.79
C SER A 151 13.02 7.91 -0.61
N LEU A 152 11.81 8.37 -0.40
CA LEU A 152 10.60 7.56 -0.29
C LEU A 152 9.56 8.05 -1.30
N VAL A 153 8.76 7.15 -1.79
CA VAL A 153 7.61 7.47 -2.64
C VAL A 153 6.37 7.60 -1.76
N ASN A 154 5.73 8.76 -1.83
CA ASN A 154 4.41 8.96 -1.24
C ASN A 154 3.33 8.60 -2.27
N THR A 155 2.43 7.67 -1.94
CA THR A 155 1.37 7.24 -2.86
C THR A 155 0.34 8.33 -3.16
N TYR A 156 0.40 9.47 -2.48
CA TYR A 156 -0.42 10.65 -2.74
C TYR A 156 0.33 11.76 -3.52
N GLU A 157 1.49 11.46 -4.13
CA GLU A 157 2.10 12.33 -5.13
C GLU A 157 1.15 12.56 -6.31
N ASP A 158 1.23 13.73 -6.94
CA ASP A 158 0.32 14.10 -8.04
C ASP A 158 0.30 13.04 -9.15
N ARG A 159 1.45 12.46 -9.49
CA ARG A 159 1.56 11.38 -10.50
C ARG A 159 0.72 10.13 -10.24
N PHE A 160 0.31 9.88 -8.98
CA PHE A 160 -0.51 8.72 -8.61
C PHE A 160 -1.94 9.11 -8.19
N PHE A 161 -2.14 10.37 -7.83
CA PHE A 161 -3.40 10.80 -7.23
C PHE A 161 -4.20 11.77 -8.11
N ARG A 162 -3.51 12.55 -8.99
CA ARG A 162 -4.13 13.57 -9.85
C ARG A 162 -3.93 13.29 -11.34
N ASP A 163 -2.72 12.84 -11.72
CA ASP A 163 -2.35 12.71 -13.14
C ASP A 163 -2.89 11.44 -13.77
N ILE A 164 -3.26 10.44 -12.94
CA ILE A 164 -3.93 9.20 -13.37
C ILE A 164 -5.28 9.05 -12.68
N LYS A 165 -6.13 8.15 -13.21
CA LYS A 165 -7.42 7.86 -12.58
C LYS A 165 -7.20 7.15 -11.25
N TYR A 166 -7.57 7.80 -10.16
CA TYR A 166 -7.57 7.22 -8.83
C TYR A 166 -8.93 6.59 -8.51
N ILE A 167 -8.91 5.34 -8.04
CA ILE A 167 -10.09 4.61 -7.58
C ILE A 167 -9.85 4.18 -6.14
N SER A 168 -10.81 4.44 -5.26
CA SER A 168 -10.73 4.12 -3.84
C SER A 168 -12.07 3.61 -3.34
N ASP A 169 -12.03 2.74 -2.35
CA ASP A 169 -13.18 2.29 -1.57
C ASP A 169 -13.67 3.34 -0.57
N SER A 170 -12.79 4.28 -0.20
CA SER A 170 -13.14 5.37 0.70
C SER A 170 -14.06 6.37 0.00
N ARG A 171 -15.27 6.59 0.53
CA ARG A 171 -16.33 7.51 0.04
C ARG A 171 -17.16 7.03 -1.16
N GLY A 172 -17.03 5.77 -1.59
CA GLY A 172 -17.90 5.21 -2.64
C GLY A 172 -17.86 5.97 -3.98
N GLN A 173 -16.69 6.47 -4.40
CA GLN A 173 -16.46 7.16 -5.68
C GLN A 173 -15.74 6.25 -6.66
#